data_e266c1503f8912180c6ebdfabe1a3ab3
#
_entry.id   e266c1503f8912180c6ebdfabe1a3ab3
#
_cell.length_a   1.000
_cell.length_b   1.000
_cell.length_c   1.000
_cell.angle_alpha   90.00
_cell.angle_beta   90.00
_cell.angle_gamma   90.00
#
_symmetry.space_group_name_H-M   'P 1'
#
loop_
_entity.id
_entity.type
_entity.pdbx_description
1 polymer ?
#
loop_
_entity_poly.entity_id
_entity_poly.type
_entity_poly.pdbx_seq_one_letter_code
_entity_poly.pdbx_strand_id
1 'polypeptide(L)'
;MTVPRAIGVSEARQRLDELTVVDVRTPGEFAGGHLPDALNVPLDRLAPRLPELREAAGRAPLLVVCASGGRSGEAVGELAAHGVPASGLTGGTRAWTAAGHPLHRPAGAGRAAWAMERQVRLAAGGTVVSGVLLGLLAHPAFVLLSGAIGAGLAFSAVTGTCGMAALLARLPHNRRDARLRT
;
A
#
# COMPACT_ATOMS: atom_id res chain seq x y z
N MET A 1 -6.31 -7.72 -27.03
CA MET A 1 -5.55 -7.70 -25.76
C MET A 1 -4.93 -6.32 -25.62
N THR A 2 -5.45 -5.47 -24.76
CA THR A 2 -4.90 -4.12 -24.51
C THR A 2 -3.66 -4.28 -23.64
N VAL A 3 -2.50 -3.85 -24.17
CA VAL A 3 -1.24 -3.86 -23.43
C VAL A 3 -1.39 -2.96 -22.18
N PRO A 4 -0.99 -3.41 -20.99
CA PRO A 4 -0.99 -2.58 -19.79
C PRO A 4 -0.19 -1.30 -20.07
N ARG A 5 -0.87 -0.15 -20.06
CA ARG A 5 -0.22 1.14 -20.34
C ARG A 5 0.19 1.79 -19.02
N ALA A 6 1.45 2.19 -18.92
CA ALA A 6 1.91 3.08 -17.85
C ALA A 6 1.91 4.51 -18.40
N ILE A 7 1.39 5.46 -17.62
CA ILE A 7 1.40 6.88 -17.98
C ILE A 7 2.27 7.66 -16.99
N GLY A 8 2.95 8.70 -17.50
CA GLY A 8 3.80 9.57 -16.69
C GLY A 8 3.00 10.56 -15.86
N VAL A 9 3.65 11.16 -14.85
CA VAL A 9 3.01 12.13 -13.94
C VAL A 9 2.45 13.33 -14.69
N SER A 10 3.17 13.86 -15.69
CA SER A 10 2.72 15.01 -16.46
C SER A 10 1.46 14.73 -17.27
N GLU A 11 1.37 13.55 -17.93
CA GLU A 11 0.17 13.12 -18.65
C GLU A 11 -1.00 12.92 -17.68
N ALA A 12 -0.75 12.22 -16.57
CA ALA A 12 -1.78 11.96 -15.56
C ALA A 12 -2.32 13.28 -14.97
N ARG A 13 -1.46 14.27 -14.72
CA ARG A 13 -1.87 15.57 -14.18
C ARG A 13 -2.73 16.37 -15.14
N GLN A 14 -2.40 16.36 -16.43
CA GLN A 14 -3.17 17.08 -17.46
C GLN A 14 -4.59 16.49 -17.66
N ARG A 15 -4.73 15.20 -17.41
CA ARG A 15 -5.97 14.45 -17.68
C ARG A 15 -6.67 13.99 -16.40
N LEU A 16 -6.27 14.51 -15.23
CA LEU A 16 -6.75 13.99 -13.95
C LEU A 16 -8.28 14.00 -13.84
N ASP A 17 -8.92 15.05 -14.35
CA ASP A 17 -10.38 15.23 -14.32
C ASP A 17 -11.12 14.27 -15.27
N GLU A 18 -10.41 13.64 -16.22
CA GLU A 18 -10.94 12.65 -17.17
C GLU A 18 -10.74 11.21 -16.66
N LEU A 19 -9.97 11.02 -15.58
CA LEU A 19 -9.54 9.73 -15.10
C LEU A 19 -10.24 9.35 -13.80
N THR A 20 -10.64 8.08 -13.68
CA THR A 20 -11.00 7.51 -12.38
C THR A 20 -9.74 6.98 -11.71
N VAL A 21 -9.29 7.64 -10.66
CA VAL A 21 -8.08 7.26 -9.93
C VAL A 21 -8.37 6.18 -8.91
N VAL A 22 -7.65 5.06 -8.98
CA VAL A 22 -7.77 3.92 -8.05
C VAL A 22 -6.44 3.71 -7.33
N ASP A 23 -6.41 3.99 -6.03
CA ASP A 23 -5.23 3.79 -5.19
C ASP A 23 -5.25 2.40 -4.54
N VAL A 24 -4.30 1.55 -4.93
CA VAL A 24 -4.22 0.15 -4.45
C VAL A 24 -3.34 -0.01 -3.22
N ARG A 25 -3.00 1.07 -2.54
CA ARG A 25 -2.29 1.04 -1.27
C ARG A 25 -3.22 0.66 -0.11
N THR A 26 -2.61 0.35 1.03
CA THR A 26 -3.38 0.10 2.26
C THR A 26 -4.18 1.34 2.67
N PRO A 27 -5.31 1.18 3.42
CA PRO A 27 -6.09 2.31 3.91
C PRO A 27 -5.27 3.30 4.75
N GLY A 28 -4.27 2.81 5.50
CA GLY A 28 -3.37 3.65 6.29
C GLY A 28 -2.45 4.51 5.42
N GLU A 29 -1.88 3.96 4.35
CA GLU A 29 -1.07 4.72 3.38
C GLU A 29 -1.93 5.75 2.64
N PHE A 30 -3.15 5.38 2.25
CA PHE A 30 -4.11 6.25 1.58
C PHE A 30 -4.51 7.44 2.45
N ALA A 31 -4.85 7.18 3.73
CA ALA A 31 -5.19 8.22 4.68
C ALA A 31 -4.04 9.21 4.96
N GLY A 32 -2.79 8.77 4.78
CA GLY A 32 -1.59 9.60 4.88
C GLY A 32 -1.45 10.64 3.76
N GLY A 33 -2.23 10.49 2.68
CA GLY A 33 -2.27 11.36 1.51
C GLY A 33 -2.37 10.56 0.22
N HIS A 34 -3.28 10.97 -0.67
CA HIS A 34 -3.58 10.31 -1.94
C HIS A 34 -3.78 11.33 -3.05
N LEU A 35 -3.84 10.91 -4.31
CA LEU A 35 -4.19 11.79 -5.41
C LEU A 35 -5.62 12.31 -5.23
N PRO A 36 -5.95 13.53 -5.73
CA PRO A 36 -7.32 14.05 -5.69
C PRO A 36 -8.33 13.03 -6.22
N ASP A 37 -9.48 12.96 -5.57
CA ASP A 37 -10.63 12.11 -5.91
C ASP A 37 -10.33 10.61 -6.07
N ALA A 38 -9.19 10.14 -5.58
CA ALA A 38 -8.80 8.75 -5.65
C ALA A 38 -9.70 7.85 -4.78
N LEU A 39 -10.13 6.72 -5.34
CA LEU A 39 -10.81 5.64 -4.64
C LEU A 39 -9.77 4.69 -4.05
N ASN A 40 -9.88 4.35 -2.76
CA ASN A 40 -8.99 3.36 -2.18
C ASN A 40 -9.55 1.94 -2.34
N VAL A 41 -8.88 1.16 -3.17
CA VAL A 41 -9.15 -0.28 -3.36
C VAL A 41 -7.84 -1.03 -3.15
N PRO A 42 -7.53 -1.48 -1.92
CA PRO A 42 -6.30 -2.20 -1.63
C PRO A 42 -6.10 -3.41 -2.55
N LEU A 43 -4.86 -3.68 -2.96
CA LEU A 43 -4.52 -4.73 -3.92
C LEU A 43 -5.09 -6.10 -3.51
N ASP A 44 -4.99 -6.44 -2.23
CA ASP A 44 -5.55 -7.68 -1.65
C ASP A 44 -7.09 -7.77 -1.67
N ARG A 45 -7.75 -6.66 -2.00
CA ARG A 45 -9.22 -6.55 -2.12
C ARG A 45 -9.67 -6.20 -3.54
N LEU A 46 -8.80 -6.32 -4.52
CA LEU A 46 -9.11 -5.98 -5.91
C LEU A 46 -10.16 -6.92 -6.51
N ALA A 47 -9.98 -8.24 -6.35
CA ALA A 47 -10.85 -9.26 -6.92
C ALA A 47 -12.34 -9.10 -6.56
N PRO A 48 -12.75 -8.92 -5.29
CA PRO A 48 -14.16 -8.71 -4.95
C PRO A 48 -14.73 -7.39 -5.48
N ARG A 49 -13.89 -6.43 -5.89
CA ARG A 49 -14.29 -5.12 -6.40
C ARG A 49 -14.28 -5.01 -7.94
N LEU A 50 -13.97 -6.10 -8.64
CA LEU A 50 -13.93 -6.15 -10.11
C LEU A 50 -15.24 -5.66 -10.78
N PRO A 51 -16.45 -6.01 -10.30
CA PRO A 51 -17.69 -5.52 -10.91
C PRO A 51 -17.79 -3.98 -10.89
N GLU A 52 -17.46 -3.35 -9.75
CA GLU A 52 -17.48 -1.91 -9.57
C GLU A 52 -16.41 -1.21 -10.42
N LEU A 53 -15.21 -1.80 -10.47
CA LEU A 53 -14.11 -1.27 -11.29
C LEU A 53 -14.41 -1.37 -12.78
N ARG A 54 -15.10 -2.42 -13.22
CA ARG A 54 -15.56 -2.56 -14.60
C ARG A 54 -16.59 -1.49 -14.97
N GLU A 55 -17.54 -1.23 -14.07
CA GLU A 55 -18.51 -0.15 -14.26
C GLU A 55 -17.82 1.23 -14.31
N ALA A 56 -16.87 1.47 -13.41
CA ALA A 56 -16.09 2.70 -13.41
C ALA A 56 -15.28 2.87 -14.71
N ALA A 57 -14.63 1.80 -15.19
CA ALA A 57 -13.89 1.78 -16.46
C ALA A 57 -14.78 2.06 -17.68
N GLY A 58 -16.07 1.75 -17.61
CA GLY A 58 -17.05 2.09 -18.65
C GLY A 58 -17.43 3.57 -18.67
N ARG A 59 -17.23 4.28 -17.57
CA ARG A 59 -17.51 5.73 -17.45
C ARG A 59 -16.30 6.60 -17.73
N ALA A 60 -15.12 6.21 -17.25
CA ALA A 60 -13.87 6.94 -17.46
C ALA A 60 -12.68 5.98 -17.39
N PRO A 61 -11.56 6.28 -18.09
CA PRO A 61 -10.36 5.45 -18.03
C PRO A 61 -9.82 5.33 -16.60
N LEU A 62 -9.42 4.10 -16.19
CA LEU A 62 -8.86 3.88 -14.86
C LEU A 62 -7.37 4.21 -14.81
N LEU A 63 -6.98 5.01 -13.81
CA LEU A 63 -5.59 5.24 -13.41
C LEU A 63 -5.31 4.55 -12.08
N VAL A 64 -4.54 3.48 -12.12
CA VAL A 64 -4.15 2.73 -10.91
C VAL A 64 -2.87 3.30 -10.32
N VAL A 65 -2.90 3.60 -9.03
CA VAL A 65 -1.80 4.27 -8.32
C VAL A 65 -1.37 3.45 -7.10
N CYS A 66 -0.07 3.38 -6.87
CA CYS A 66 0.50 2.92 -5.60
C CYS A 66 1.66 3.83 -5.16
N ALA A 67 2.49 3.38 -4.23
CA ALA A 67 3.60 4.21 -3.73
C ALA A 67 4.72 4.43 -4.79
N SER A 68 5.08 3.39 -5.57
CA SER A 68 6.27 3.39 -6.44
C SER A 68 6.05 2.82 -7.85
N GLY A 69 4.86 2.32 -8.15
CA GLY A 69 4.53 1.72 -9.45
C GLY A 69 4.45 0.19 -9.45
N GLY A 70 5.06 -0.53 -8.52
CA GLY A 70 5.08 -2.00 -8.50
C GLY A 70 3.68 -2.60 -8.30
N ARG A 71 3.02 -2.31 -7.18
CA ARG A 71 1.66 -2.80 -6.88
C ARG A 71 0.61 -2.36 -7.91
N SER A 72 0.74 -1.15 -8.46
CA SER A 72 -0.16 -0.69 -9.51
C SER A 72 0.05 -1.44 -10.83
N GLY A 73 1.28 -1.85 -11.15
CA GLY A 73 1.57 -2.72 -12.29
C GLY A 73 0.92 -4.09 -12.14
N GLU A 74 1.02 -4.69 -10.96
CA GLU A 74 0.36 -5.97 -10.61
C GLU A 74 -1.17 -5.85 -10.73
N ALA A 75 -1.75 -4.81 -10.15
CA ALA A 75 -3.19 -4.55 -10.21
C ALA A 75 -3.68 -4.34 -11.66
N VAL A 76 -2.94 -3.61 -12.49
CA VAL A 76 -3.26 -3.41 -13.92
C VAL A 76 -3.24 -4.75 -14.67
N GLY A 77 -2.26 -5.62 -14.37
CA GLY A 77 -2.22 -6.98 -14.93
C GLY A 77 -3.44 -7.81 -14.53
N GLU A 78 -3.85 -7.77 -13.27
CA GLU A 78 -5.03 -8.48 -12.77
C GLU A 78 -6.31 -7.93 -13.41
N LEU A 79 -6.48 -6.61 -13.48
CA LEU A 79 -7.62 -5.97 -14.14
C LEU A 79 -7.71 -6.36 -15.64
N ALA A 80 -6.57 -6.36 -16.34
CA ALA A 80 -6.50 -6.76 -17.75
C ALA A 80 -6.89 -8.23 -17.95
N ALA A 81 -6.48 -9.13 -17.07
CA ALA A 81 -6.87 -10.55 -17.10
C ALA A 81 -8.39 -10.73 -16.98
N HIS A 82 -9.08 -9.79 -16.33
CA HIS A 82 -10.54 -9.77 -16.18
C HIS A 82 -11.26 -8.85 -17.18
N GLY A 83 -10.55 -8.37 -18.21
CA GLY A 83 -11.13 -7.53 -19.28
C GLY A 83 -11.46 -6.09 -18.83
N VAL A 84 -10.86 -5.59 -17.75
CA VAL A 84 -11.01 -4.21 -17.26
C VAL A 84 -9.80 -3.40 -17.70
N PRO A 85 -9.95 -2.45 -18.67
CA PRO A 85 -8.85 -1.63 -19.13
C PRO A 85 -8.41 -0.63 -18.05
N ALA A 86 -7.10 -0.59 -17.76
CA ALA A 86 -6.54 0.31 -16.79
C ALA A 86 -5.10 0.70 -17.16
N SER A 87 -4.64 1.84 -16.66
CA SER A 87 -3.26 2.32 -16.81
C SER A 87 -2.63 2.52 -15.43
N GLY A 88 -1.34 2.25 -15.31
CA GLY A 88 -0.59 2.48 -14.07
C GLY A 88 0.13 3.82 -14.05
N LEU A 89 0.18 4.52 -12.91
CA LEU A 89 0.98 5.72 -12.74
C LEU A 89 2.46 5.34 -12.55
N THR A 90 3.32 5.75 -13.49
CA THR A 90 4.76 5.54 -13.41
C THR A 90 5.34 6.21 -12.16
N GLY A 91 6.05 5.43 -11.32
CA GLY A 91 6.64 5.91 -10.09
C GLY A 91 5.64 6.22 -8.96
N GLY A 92 4.35 6.09 -9.20
CA GLY A 92 3.29 6.21 -8.21
C GLY A 92 3.22 7.55 -7.50
N THR A 93 2.71 7.55 -6.25
CA THR A 93 2.58 8.77 -5.43
C THR A 93 3.93 9.41 -5.10
N ARG A 94 5.03 8.64 -5.11
CA ARG A 94 6.38 9.20 -4.90
C ARG A 94 6.80 10.10 -6.07
N ALA A 95 6.59 9.65 -7.31
CA ALA A 95 6.88 10.47 -8.48
C ALA A 95 5.94 11.68 -8.57
N TRP A 96 4.66 11.53 -8.20
CA TRP A 96 3.70 12.62 -8.13
C TRP A 96 4.16 13.73 -7.20
N THR A 97 4.58 13.39 -5.98
CA THR A 97 5.10 14.36 -5.01
C THR A 97 6.46 14.93 -5.39
N ALA A 98 7.34 14.13 -5.99
CA ALA A 98 8.63 14.59 -6.50
C ALA A 98 8.49 15.61 -7.64
N ALA A 99 7.40 15.52 -8.43
CA ALA A 99 7.04 16.51 -9.45
C ALA A 99 6.36 17.78 -8.87
N GLY A 100 6.29 17.91 -7.54
CA GLY A 100 5.75 19.08 -6.85
C GLY A 100 4.23 19.10 -6.71
N HIS A 101 3.53 18.00 -7.05
CA HIS A 101 2.07 17.94 -6.94
C HIS A 101 1.63 17.53 -5.52
N PRO A 102 0.67 18.25 -4.92
CA PRO A 102 0.19 17.93 -3.58
C PRO A 102 -0.63 16.64 -3.58
N LEU A 103 -0.60 15.95 -2.43
CA LEU A 103 -1.57 14.89 -2.13
C LEU A 103 -2.72 15.46 -1.31
N HIS A 104 -3.93 15.03 -1.62
CA HIS A 104 -5.10 15.30 -0.79
C HIS A 104 -4.98 14.55 0.53
N ARG A 105 -5.21 15.25 1.64
CA ARG A 105 -5.27 14.68 2.98
C ARG A 105 -6.62 15.03 3.58
N PRO A 106 -7.47 14.05 3.89
CA PRO A 106 -8.75 14.33 4.52
C PRO A 106 -8.58 15.12 5.82
N ALA A 107 -9.39 16.14 6.03
CA ALA A 107 -9.40 16.89 7.28
C ALA A 107 -9.71 15.92 8.44
N GLY A 108 -8.84 15.86 9.43
CA GLY A 108 -8.93 14.89 10.55
C GLY A 108 -8.21 13.54 10.30
N ALA A 109 -7.55 13.34 9.17
CA ALA A 109 -6.55 12.28 9.05
C ALA A 109 -5.42 12.57 10.05
N GLY A 110 -5.52 11.99 11.23
CA GLY A 110 -4.45 11.99 12.20
C GLY A 110 -3.14 11.60 11.53
N ARG A 111 -2.00 11.91 12.17
CA ARG A 111 -0.63 11.65 11.69
C ARG A 111 -0.62 10.45 10.76
N ALA A 112 -0.13 10.64 9.52
CA ALA A 112 -0.08 9.62 8.49
C ALA A 112 0.27 8.27 9.12
N ALA A 113 -0.65 7.30 9.01
CA ALA A 113 -0.38 5.97 9.53
C ALA A 113 0.92 5.49 8.90
N TRP A 114 1.89 5.14 9.73
CA TRP A 114 3.17 4.65 9.24
C TRP A 114 2.92 3.50 8.28
N ALA A 115 3.60 3.50 7.13
CA ALA A 115 3.54 2.38 6.21
C ALA A 115 3.80 1.08 6.99
N MET A 116 3.01 0.04 6.72
CA MET A 116 3.09 -1.26 7.40
C MET A 116 4.55 -1.74 7.54
N GLU A 117 5.35 -1.54 6.50
CA GLU A 117 6.77 -1.90 6.49
C GLU A 117 7.58 -1.19 7.57
N ARG A 118 7.31 0.10 7.83
CA ARG A 118 7.98 0.85 8.92
C ARG A 118 7.55 0.37 10.28
N GLN A 119 6.27 0.01 10.45
CA GLN A 119 5.74 -0.54 11.70
C GLN A 119 6.40 -1.89 12.01
N VAL A 120 6.49 -2.77 11.00
CA VAL A 120 7.15 -4.08 11.12
C VAL A 120 8.63 -3.91 11.49
N ARG A 121 9.35 -3.04 10.78
CA ARG A 121 10.78 -2.79 11.05
C ARG A 121 11.02 -2.24 12.46
N LEU A 122 10.16 -1.30 12.90
CA LEU A 122 10.27 -0.74 14.24
C LEU A 122 9.96 -1.77 15.32
N ALA A 123 8.87 -2.52 15.15
CA ALA A 123 8.49 -3.56 16.12
C ALA A 123 9.56 -4.66 16.22
N ALA A 124 10.00 -5.20 15.09
CA ALA A 124 11.02 -6.24 15.07
C ALA A 124 12.37 -5.74 15.58
N GLY A 125 12.85 -4.60 15.08
CA GLY A 125 14.12 -4.00 15.53
C GLY A 125 14.08 -3.60 16.99
N GLY A 126 13.00 -3.00 17.48
CA GLY A 126 12.81 -2.64 18.88
C GLY A 126 12.85 -3.86 19.81
N THR A 127 12.19 -4.96 19.43
CA THR A 127 12.22 -6.20 20.24
C THR A 127 13.61 -6.83 20.25
N VAL A 128 14.33 -6.82 19.13
CA VAL A 128 15.72 -7.33 19.09
C VAL A 128 16.62 -6.50 20.01
N VAL A 129 16.57 -5.18 19.91
CA VAL A 129 17.39 -4.29 20.75
C VAL A 129 17.04 -4.50 22.22
N SER A 130 15.76 -4.54 22.59
CA SER A 130 15.33 -4.77 23.97
C SER A 130 15.79 -6.13 24.49
N GLY A 131 15.69 -7.19 23.68
CA GLY A 131 16.15 -8.52 24.09
C GLY A 131 17.66 -8.60 24.29
N VAL A 132 18.45 -7.90 23.48
CA VAL A 132 19.91 -7.83 23.66
C VAL A 132 20.25 -7.04 24.95
N LEU A 133 19.64 -5.88 25.16
CA LEU A 133 19.89 -5.09 26.37
C LEU A 133 19.51 -5.83 27.65
N LEU A 134 18.33 -6.47 27.68
CA LEU A 134 17.92 -7.30 28.82
C LEU A 134 18.82 -8.52 29.01
N GLY A 135 19.34 -9.09 27.92
CA GLY A 135 20.28 -10.18 27.95
C GLY A 135 21.61 -9.80 28.60
N LEU A 136 22.08 -8.57 28.37
CA LEU A 136 23.32 -8.04 28.94
C LEU A 136 23.14 -7.56 30.40
N LEU A 137 21.97 -6.98 30.72
CA LEU A 137 21.77 -6.29 32.02
C LEU A 137 21.01 -7.13 33.04
N ALA A 138 20.15 -8.08 32.62
CA ALA A 138 19.30 -8.84 33.51
C ALA A 138 19.59 -10.35 33.49
N HIS A 139 19.37 -11.01 32.35
CA HIS A 139 19.58 -12.46 32.24
C HIS A 139 19.85 -12.87 30.80
N PRO A 140 20.90 -13.70 30.52
CA PRO A 140 21.30 -14.07 29.17
C PRO A 140 20.23 -14.80 28.35
N ALA A 141 19.23 -15.41 28.97
CA ALA A 141 18.12 -16.05 28.29
C ALA A 141 17.31 -15.08 27.38
N PHE A 142 17.33 -13.76 27.66
CA PHE A 142 16.65 -12.78 26.79
C PHE A 142 17.27 -12.65 25.41
N VAL A 143 18.54 -13.05 25.24
CA VAL A 143 19.18 -13.09 23.90
C VAL A 143 18.49 -14.11 22.98
N LEU A 144 17.92 -15.19 23.54
CA LEU A 144 17.16 -16.17 22.77
C LEU A 144 15.92 -15.55 22.10
N LEU A 145 15.29 -14.59 22.73
CA LEU A 145 14.16 -13.85 22.14
C LEU A 145 14.61 -13.06 20.89
N SER A 146 15.74 -12.36 20.98
CA SER A 146 16.32 -11.63 19.85
C SER A 146 16.69 -12.58 18.71
N GLY A 147 17.27 -13.75 19.03
CA GLY A 147 17.61 -14.79 18.06
C GLY A 147 16.37 -15.36 17.36
N ALA A 148 15.29 -15.63 18.10
CA ALA A 148 14.04 -16.14 17.54
C ALA A 148 13.40 -15.14 16.56
N ILE A 149 13.42 -13.84 16.88
CA ILE A 149 12.90 -12.80 15.98
C ILE A 149 13.78 -12.67 14.74
N GLY A 150 15.11 -12.68 14.89
CA GLY A 150 16.03 -12.65 13.77
C GLY A 150 15.84 -13.84 12.82
N ALA A 151 15.71 -15.06 13.37
CA ALA A 151 15.42 -16.25 12.58
C ALA A 151 14.07 -16.16 11.86
N GLY A 152 13.04 -15.65 12.53
CA GLY A 152 11.72 -15.42 11.92
C GLY A 152 11.75 -14.41 10.76
N LEU A 153 12.54 -13.35 10.88
CA LEU A 153 12.74 -12.36 9.81
C LEU A 153 13.49 -12.97 8.62
N ALA A 154 14.54 -13.77 8.86
CA ALA A 154 15.28 -14.47 7.81
C ALA A 154 14.36 -15.47 7.08
N PHE A 155 13.58 -16.27 7.82
CA PHE A 155 12.61 -17.19 7.24
C PHE A 155 11.56 -16.45 6.40
N SER A 156 11.03 -15.33 6.90
CA SER A 156 10.07 -14.50 6.20
C SER A 156 10.63 -13.95 4.87
N ALA A 157 11.90 -13.55 4.86
CA ALA A 157 12.56 -13.06 3.66
C ALA A 157 12.70 -14.14 2.57
N VAL A 158 12.96 -15.38 2.98
CA VAL A 158 13.11 -16.52 2.04
C VAL A 158 11.76 -17.00 1.50
N THR A 159 10.73 -17.03 2.37
CA THR A 159 9.41 -17.60 2.01
C THR A 159 8.43 -16.57 1.44
N GLY A 160 8.75 -15.27 1.50
CA GLY A 160 7.84 -14.19 1.13
C GLY A 160 6.63 -14.03 2.07
N THR A 161 6.59 -14.76 3.19
CA THR A 161 5.49 -14.72 4.16
C THR A 161 5.90 -13.98 5.44
N CYS A 162 5.18 -12.92 5.81
CA CYS A 162 5.47 -12.13 7.00
C CYS A 162 4.36 -12.27 8.05
N GLY A 163 4.55 -13.12 9.07
CA GLY A 163 3.61 -13.30 10.17
C GLY A 163 3.35 -12.02 10.96
N MET A 164 4.37 -11.14 11.10
CA MET A 164 4.25 -9.83 11.74
C MET A 164 3.31 -8.90 10.97
N ALA A 165 3.40 -8.89 9.63
CA ALA A 165 2.49 -8.10 8.80
C ALA A 165 1.05 -8.59 8.92
N ALA A 166 0.83 -9.92 8.98
CA ALA A 166 -0.49 -10.52 9.19
C ALA A 166 -1.07 -10.15 10.57
N LEU A 167 -0.23 -10.11 11.62
CA LEU A 167 -0.63 -9.68 12.96
C LEU A 167 -1.00 -8.19 13.00
N LEU A 168 -0.16 -7.33 12.44
CA LEU A 168 -0.37 -5.89 12.39
C LEU A 168 -1.59 -5.51 11.52
N ALA A 169 -1.90 -6.28 10.48
CA ALA A 169 -3.11 -6.09 9.66
C ALA A 169 -4.41 -6.26 10.47
N ARG A 170 -4.38 -6.98 11.59
CA ARG A 170 -5.54 -7.17 12.50
C ARG A 170 -5.80 -5.97 13.42
N LEU A 171 -4.87 -5.05 13.53
CA LEU A 171 -5.03 -3.87 14.39
C LEU A 171 -6.13 -2.93 13.85
N PRO A 172 -6.93 -2.30 14.72
CA PRO A 172 -8.09 -1.52 14.32
C PRO A 172 -7.75 -0.32 13.42
N HIS A 173 -6.57 0.29 13.56
CA HIS A 173 -6.14 1.40 12.69
C HIS A 173 -5.77 0.96 11.27
N ASN A 174 -5.53 -0.35 11.04
CA ASN A 174 -5.29 -0.91 9.71
C ASN A 174 -6.56 -1.52 9.08
N ARG A 175 -7.68 -1.59 9.85
CA ARG A 175 -8.97 -2.18 9.44
C ARG A 175 -10.00 -1.18 8.93
N ARG A 176 -9.67 0.07 8.70
CA ARG A 176 -10.67 1.07 8.26
C ARG A 176 -11.29 0.64 6.94
N ASP A 177 -12.56 0.21 7.03
CA ASP A 177 -13.38 -0.13 5.88
C ASP A 177 -13.59 1.13 5.04
N ALA A 178 -13.18 1.06 3.77
CA ALA A 178 -13.54 2.07 2.78
C ALA A 178 -15.05 1.95 2.52
N ARG A 179 -15.88 2.73 3.22
CA ARG A 179 -17.24 2.96 2.77
C ARG A 179 -17.16 3.91 1.58
N LEU A 180 -17.48 3.40 0.41
CA LEU A 180 -17.78 4.24 -0.74
C LEU A 180 -18.96 5.11 -0.33
N ARG A 181 -18.78 6.43 -0.38
CA ARG A 181 -19.92 7.35 -0.34
C ARG A 181 -20.62 7.23 -1.69
N THR A 182 -21.84 6.76 -1.63
CA THR A 182 -22.86 6.88 -2.69
C THR A 182 -23.12 8.33 -3.00
#